data_68b8e24ef6ff2edd3014cb070b233ae9
#
_entry.id   68b8e24ef6ff2edd3014cb070b233ae9
#
_cell.length_a   1.000
_cell.length_b   1.000
_cell.length_c   1.000
_cell.angle_alpha   90.00
_cell.angle_beta   90.00
_cell.angle_gamma   90.00
#
_symmetry.space_group_name_H-M   'P 1'
#
loop_
_entity.id
_entity.type
_entity.pdbx_description
1 polymer ?
#
loop_
_entity_poly.entity_id
_entity_poly.type
_entity_poly.pdbx_seq_one_letter_code
_entity_poly.pdbx_strand_id
1 'polypeptide(L)'
;MAKKTPEINSSSQADIAFLLLCFFLMTTSMDVDYGITRRLPPPVEQNDDDVKVKERNVMNVLINKNNKLMVNGRPSDISLLKDDAKNFMTPRPGDETAPEVEPKQIEMLGEIMMSKGVISLQNDRGTSYAMYISVQNELARAFNELKEAMAWKHFHKHLDQLNEDQTKAIGEAVPVRVSEAEPVEK
;
A
#
# COMPACT_ATOMS: atom_id res chain seq x y z
N MET A 1 22.33 3.80 -74.19
CA MET A 1 23.08 3.15 -73.11
C MET A 1 22.24 3.24 -71.82
N ALA A 2 21.61 2.14 -71.43
CA ALA A 2 20.81 2.13 -70.20
C ALA A 2 21.77 2.09 -68.96
N LYS A 3 21.69 3.07 -68.07
CA LYS A 3 22.42 3.09 -66.79
C LYS A 3 21.85 1.94 -65.92
N LYS A 4 22.70 0.93 -65.62
CA LYS A 4 22.38 -0.07 -64.61
C LYS A 4 22.22 0.63 -63.25
N THR A 5 21.05 0.54 -62.65
CA THR A 5 20.85 0.96 -61.27
C THR A 5 21.69 0.06 -60.35
N PRO A 6 22.41 0.60 -59.39
CA PRO A 6 23.22 -0.21 -58.46
C PRO A 6 22.24 -1.08 -57.63
N GLU A 7 22.42 -2.38 -57.68
CA GLU A 7 21.70 -3.34 -56.86
C GLU A 7 22.18 -3.19 -55.41
N ILE A 8 21.27 -2.86 -54.53
CA ILE A 8 21.54 -2.79 -53.07
C ILE A 8 21.78 -4.24 -52.60
N ASN A 9 22.92 -4.48 -51.95
CA ASN A 9 23.25 -5.77 -51.41
C ASN A 9 22.30 -6.15 -50.26
N SER A 10 21.34 -7.07 -50.53
CA SER A 10 20.33 -7.50 -49.58
C SER A 10 20.94 -8.10 -48.29
N SER A 11 22.14 -8.68 -48.39
CA SER A 11 22.86 -9.22 -47.21
C SER A 11 23.28 -8.13 -46.24
N SER A 12 23.79 -7.00 -46.74
CA SER A 12 24.18 -5.86 -45.89
C SER A 12 22.94 -5.20 -45.25
N GLN A 13 21.82 -5.16 -45.95
CA GLN A 13 20.57 -4.59 -45.44
C GLN A 13 19.96 -5.48 -44.33
N ALA A 14 20.05 -6.81 -44.51
CA ALA A 14 19.60 -7.76 -43.48
C ALA A 14 20.45 -7.66 -42.19
N ASP A 15 21.76 -7.45 -42.30
CA ASP A 15 22.67 -7.28 -41.15
C ASP A 15 22.35 -6.01 -40.36
N ILE A 16 22.14 -4.92 -41.08
CA ILE A 16 21.74 -3.64 -40.40
C ILE A 16 20.40 -3.79 -39.70
N ALA A 17 19.41 -4.47 -40.33
CA ALA A 17 18.12 -4.71 -39.72
C ALA A 17 18.23 -5.59 -38.46
N PHE A 18 19.09 -6.62 -38.52
CA PHE A 18 19.35 -7.49 -37.36
C PHE A 18 20.05 -6.75 -36.23
N LEU A 19 21.05 -5.92 -36.50
CA LEU A 19 21.72 -5.12 -35.48
C LEU A 19 20.77 -4.09 -34.83
N LEU A 20 19.89 -3.46 -35.62
CA LEU A 20 18.85 -2.58 -35.09
C LEU A 20 17.88 -3.34 -34.21
N LEU A 21 17.46 -4.54 -34.60
CA LEU A 21 16.59 -5.39 -33.77
C LEU A 21 17.25 -5.72 -32.44
N CYS A 22 18.51 -6.17 -32.44
CA CYS A 22 19.27 -6.43 -31.22
C CYS A 22 19.42 -5.18 -30.35
N PHE A 23 19.71 -4.03 -30.97
CA PHE A 23 19.80 -2.76 -30.26
C PHE A 23 18.49 -2.41 -29.55
N PHE A 24 17.36 -2.50 -30.24
CA PHE A 24 16.05 -2.24 -29.64
C PHE A 24 15.71 -3.25 -28.52
N LEU A 25 16.05 -4.53 -28.69
CA LEU A 25 15.86 -5.54 -27.63
C LEU A 25 16.67 -5.22 -26.37
N MET A 26 17.91 -4.72 -26.52
CA MET A 26 18.74 -4.33 -25.37
C MET A 26 18.29 -3.02 -24.73
N THR A 27 17.79 -2.06 -25.53
CA THR A 27 17.37 -0.74 -25.00
C THR A 27 15.94 -0.74 -24.48
N THR A 28 15.09 -1.71 -24.85
CA THR A 28 13.72 -1.83 -24.38
C THR A 28 13.55 -2.74 -23.15
N SER A 29 14.63 -3.28 -22.57
CA SER A 29 14.57 -3.90 -21.25
C SER A 29 14.31 -2.78 -20.22
N MET A 30 13.04 -2.42 -20.04
CA MET A 30 12.63 -1.58 -18.93
C MET A 30 12.80 -2.39 -17.66
N ASP A 31 13.65 -1.94 -16.76
CA ASP A 31 13.61 -2.41 -15.38
C ASP A 31 12.19 -2.18 -14.88
N VAL A 32 11.51 -3.27 -14.56
CA VAL A 32 10.22 -3.18 -13.89
C VAL A 32 10.55 -2.76 -12.46
N ASP A 33 10.51 -1.47 -12.21
CA ASP A 33 10.52 -0.97 -10.85
C ASP A 33 9.39 -1.65 -10.09
N TYR A 34 9.74 -2.51 -9.14
CA TYR A 34 8.79 -3.08 -8.20
C TYR A 34 8.34 -1.95 -7.27
N GLY A 35 7.48 -1.09 -7.79
CA GLY A 35 6.79 -0.08 -6.99
C GLY A 35 5.76 -0.75 -6.08
N ILE A 36 5.46 -0.10 -4.98
CA ILE A 36 4.34 -0.50 -4.11
C ILE A 36 3.06 -0.32 -4.92
N THR A 37 2.52 -1.44 -5.44
CA THR A 37 1.26 -1.42 -6.17
C THR A 37 0.13 -1.20 -5.16
N ARG A 38 -0.37 0.02 -5.08
CA ARG A 38 -1.52 0.37 -4.25
C ARG A 38 -2.74 0.52 -5.14
N ARG A 39 -3.78 -0.29 -4.93
CA ARG A 39 -5.08 -0.03 -5.52
C ARG A 39 -5.66 1.21 -4.85
N LEU A 40 -5.77 2.29 -5.60
CA LEU A 40 -6.60 3.42 -5.17
C LEU A 40 -8.04 2.92 -4.96
N PRO A 41 -8.69 3.28 -3.85
CA PRO A 41 -10.11 3.03 -3.72
C PRO A 41 -10.85 3.71 -4.90
N PRO A 42 -11.94 3.11 -5.41
CA PRO A 42 -12.74 3.76 -6.43
C PRO A 42 -13.17 5.14 -5.92
N PRO A 43 -13.33 6.15 -6.81
CA PRO A 43 -13.84 7.44 -6.40
C PRO A 43 -15.16 7.21 -5.67
N VAL A 44 -15.21 7.60 -4.41
CA VAL A 44 -16.43 7.55 -3.62
C VAL A 44 -17.35 8.59 -4.24
N GLU A 45 -18.44 8.18 -4.88
CA GLU A 45 -19.54 9.07 -5.13
C GLU A 45 -19.92 9.66 -3.78
N GLN A 46 -19.82 10.98 -3.67
CA GLN A 46 -20.17 11.72 -2.46
C GLN A 46 -21.68 11.53 -2.24
N ASN A 47 -22.03 10.45 -1.58
CA ASN A 47 -23.30 10.39 -0.89
C ASN A 47 -23.14 11.28 0.35
N ASP A 48 -23.89 12.37 0.38
CA ASP A 48 -23.98 13.37 1.45
C ASP A 48 -24.52 12.83 2.79
N ASP A 49 -24.42 11.55 3.03
CA ASP A 49 -24.54 10.98 4.35
C ASP A 49 -23.20 11.16 5.07
N ASP A 50 -23.09 12.32 5.74
CA ASP A 50 -22.08 12.66 6.72
C ASP A 50 -21.93 11.53 7.77
N VAL A 51 -21.24 10.45 7.41
CA VAL A 51 -20.69 9.54 8.38
C VAL A 51 -19.52 10.26 9.02
N LYS A 52 -19.82 11.10 10.01
CA LYS A 52 -18.80 11.67 10.91
C LYS A 52 -18.03 10.49 11.47
N VAL A 53 -16.89 10.21 10.85
CA VAL A 53 -15.97 9.20 11.40
C VAL A 53 -15.61 9.69 12.80
N LYS A 54 -16.02 8.94 13.81
CA LYS A 54 -15.75 9.34 15.19
C LYS A 54 -14.25 9.52 15.37
N GLU A 55 -13.82 10.58 16.01
CA GLU A 55 -12.41 10.92 16.21
C GLU A 55 -11.59 9.73 16.75
N ARG A 56 -12.18 8.91 17.60
CA ARG A 56 -11.54 7.70 18.13
C ARG A 56 -11.22 6.63 17.08
N ASN A 57 -11.90 6.68 15.91
CA ASN A 57 -11.67 5.73 14.81
C ASN A 57 -10.57 6.21 13.84
N VAL A 58 -9.97 7.38 14.08
CA VAL A 58 -8.93 7.93 13.21
C VAL A 58 -7.61 8.06 13.96
N MET A 59 -6.57 7.45 13.43
CA MET A 59 -5.20 7.68 13.87
C MET A 59 -4.54 8.65 12.89
N ASN A 60 -4.26 9.85 13.34
CA ASN A 60 -3.61 10.87 12.53
C ASN A 60 -2.09 10.71 12.57
N VAL A 61 -1.48 10.46 11.42
CA VAL A 61 -0.04 10.37 11.23
C VAL A 61 0.39 11.53 10.36
N LEU A 62 1.12 12.48 10.93
CA LEU A 62 1.58 13.69 10.25
C LEU A 62 3.10 13.65 10.10
N ILE A 63 3.59 13.96 8.92
CA ILE A 63 5.03 14.15 8.65
C ILE A 63 5.25 15.61 8.27
N ASN A 64 6.08 16.31 9.04
CA ASN A 64 6.35 17.71 8.76
C ASN A 64 7.51 17.90 7.76
N LYS A 65 7.71 19.14 7.28
CA LYS A 65 8.79 19.53 6.36
C LYS A 65 10.19 19.22 6.87
N ASN A 66 10.38 19.03 8.18
CA ASN A 66 11.65 18.68 8.79
C ASN A 66 11.79 17.15 9.00
N ASN A 67 10.96 16.34 8.32
CA ASN A 67 10.91 14.88 8.44
C ASN A 67 10.66 14.37 9.86
N LYS A 68 9.96 15.15 10.69
CA LYS A 68 9.54 14.72 12.02
C LYS A 68 8.14 14.15 11.96
N LEU A 69 7.96 13.01 12.64
CA LEU A 69 6.70 12.30 12.73
C LEU A 69 5.90 12.76 13.95
N MET A 70 4.61 12.91 13.76
CA MET A 70 3.64 13.12 14.84
C MET A 70 2.49 12.10 14.69
N VAL A 71 2.11 11.49 15.80
CA VAL A 71 0.99 10.54 15.87
C VAL A 71 -0.04 11.09 16.85
N ASN A 72 -1.26 11.31 16.39
CA ASN A 72 -2.35 11.91 17.18
C ASN A 72 -1.93 13.20 17.91
N GLY A 73 -1.19 14.07 17.22
CA GLY A 73 -0.71 15.34 17.76
C GLY A 73 0.48 15.23 18.72
N ARG A 74 1.03 14.04 18.96
CA ARG A 74 2.20 13.82 19.82
C ARG A 74 3.42 13.51 18.96
N PRO A 75 4.60 14.11 19.24
CA PRO A 75 5.83 13.72 18.57
C PRO A 75 6.10 12.22 18.77
N SER A 76 6.42 11.52 17.71
CA SER A 76 6.73 10.09 17.73
C SER A 76 7.96 9.79 16.86
N ASP A 77 8.50 8.60 17.02
CA ASP A 77 9.59 8.08 16.19
C ASP A 77 9.08 7.05 15.21
N ILE A 78 9.74 6.95 14.05
CA ILE A 78 9.37 5.99 13.01
C ILE A 78 9.46 4.54 13.50
N SER A 79 10.38 4.25 14.41
CA SER A 79 10.55 2.93 15.00
C SER A 79 9.37 2.46 15.85
N LEU A 80 8.60 3.41 16.41
CA LEU A 80 7.42 3.12 17.23
C LEU A 80 6.13 3.06 16.40
N LEU A 81 6.14 3.64 15.19
CA LEU A 81 4.95 3.78 14.35
C LEU A 81 4.29 2.43 14.04
N LYS A 82 5.09 1.41 13.76
CA LYS A 82 4.59 0.06 13.49
C LYS A 82 3.78 -0.48 14.66
N ASP A 83 4.30 -0.38 15.87
CA ASP A 83 3.63 -0.89 17.07
C ASP A 83 2.42 -0.05 17.44
N ASP A 84 2.48 1.27 17.28
CA ASP A 84 1.35 2.18 17.48
C ASP A 84 0.21 1.84 16.50
N ALA A 85 0.51 1.67 15.22
CA ALA A 85 -0.47 1.31 14.19
C ALA A 85 -1.08 -0.08 14.45
N LYS A 86 -0.26 -1.05 14.83
CA LYS A 86 -0.71 -2.40 15.18
C LYS A 86 -1.65 -2.38 16.39
N ASN A 87 -1.27 -1.67 17.46
CA ASN A 87 -2.08 -1.53 18.66
C ASN A 87 -3.41 -0.81 18.36
N PHE A 88 -3.39 0.22 17.53
CA PHE A 88 -4.57 0.96 17.13
C PHE A 88 -5.54 0.10 16.31
N MET A 89 -5.04 -0.67 15.36
CA MET A 89 -5.85 -1.50 14.46
C MET A 89 -6.33 -2.81 15.12
N THR A 90 -5.71 -3.24 16.22
CA THR A 90 -6.11 -4.47 16.92
C THR A 90 -7.49 -4.28 17.56
N PRO A 91 -8.50 -5.14 17.24
CA PRO A 91 -9.84 -5.04 17.80
C PRO A 91 -9.80 -5.24 19.32
N ARG A 92 -10.36 -4.28 20.07
CA ARG A 92 -10.51 -4.32 21.54
C ARG A 92 -11.96 -4.03 21.92
N PRO A 93 -12.83 -5.05 21.96
CA PRO A 93 -14.23 -4.87 22.36
C PRO A 93 -14.32 -4.31 23.79
N GLY A 94 -15.14 -3.27 23.98
CA GLY A 94 -15.37 -2.66 25.30
C GLY A 94 -14.36 -1.59 25.72
N ASP A 95 -13.32 -1.32 24.94
CA ASP A 95 -12.38 -0.23 25.19
C ASP A 95 -12.86 1.06 24.50
N GLU A 96 -13.28 2.05 25.28
CA GLU A 96 -13.76 3.33 24.75
C GLU A 96 -12.67 4.18 24.11
N THR A 97 -11.40 3.91 24.43
CA THR A 97 -10.23 4.61 23.88
C THR A 97 -9.76 4.02 22.57
N ALA A 98 -10.18 2.80 22.25
CA ALA A 98 -9.87 2.11 21.01
C ALA A 98 -10.92 2.42 19.93
N PRO A 99 -10.59 2.19 18.65
CA PRO A 99 -11.55 2.26 17.57
C PRO A 99 -12.75 1.32 17.81
N GLU A 100 -13.90 1.74 17.31
CA GLU A 100 -15.09 0.87 17.32
C GLU A 100 -14.80 -0.45 16.62
N VAL A 101 -15.47 -1.49 17.10
CA VAL A 101 -15.41 -2.82 16.48
C VAL A 101 -16.77 -3.20 15.94
N GLU A 102 -16.80 -3.96 14.86
CA GLU A 102 -18.00 -4.54 14.31
C GLU A 102 -17.81 -6.03 14.06
N PRO A 103 -18.84 -6.86 14.35
CA PRO A 103 -18.81 -8.25 13.96
C PRO A 103 -19.02 -8.37 12.46
N LYS A 104 -18.18 -9.16 11.80
CA LYS A 104 -18.30 -9.47 10.38
C LYS A 104 -18.17 -10.98 10.18
N GLN A 105 -19.10 -11.54 9.42
CA GLN A 105 -19.04 -12.93 8.98
C GLN A 105 -18.12 -13.03 7.78
N ILE A 106 -17.04 -13.80 7.91
CA ILE A 106 -16.07 -14.04 6.83
C ILE A 106 -16.00 -15.53 6.55
N GLU A 107 -16.04 -15.88 5.28
CA GLU A 107 -15.92 -17.26 4.84
C GLU A 107 -14.62 -17.87 5.36
N MET A 108 -14.65 -19.11 5.84
CA MET A 108 -13.54 -19.86 6.46
C MET A 108 -13.05 -19.37 7.84
N LEU A 109 -13.37 -18.15 8.26
CA LEU A 109 -12.95 -17.60 9.56
C LEU A 109 -14.11 -17.50 10.57
N GLY A 110 -15.35 -17.53 10.08
CA GLY A 110 -16.54 -17.36 10.91
C GLY A 110 -16.81 -15.89 11.27
N GLU A 111 -17.44 -15.69 12.43
CA GLU A 111 -17.70 -14.34 12.94
C GLU A 111 -16.44 -13.77 13.61
N ILE A 112 -15.96 -12.64 13.09
CA ILE A 112 -14.76 -11.96 13.59
C ILE A 112 -15.11 -10.52 13.94
N MET A 113 -14.56 -10.04 15.06
CA MET A 113 -14.61 -8.64 15.43
C MET A 113 -13.56 -7.86 14.64
N MET A 114 -14.00 -6.91 13.81
CA MET A 114 -13.13 -6.05 13.02
C MET A 114 -13.07 -4.64 13.60
N SER A 115 -11.88 -4.04 13.60
CA SER A 115 -11.72 -2.64 13.96
C SER A 115 -12.22 -1.72 12.84
N LYS A 116 -12.95 -0.65 13.20
CA LYS A 116 -13.32 0.45 12.29
C LYS A 116 -12.22 1.50 12.15
N GLY A 117 -11.05 1.27 12.74
CA GLY A 117 -9.92 2.18 12.68
C GLY A 117 -9.50 2.50 11.24
N VAL A 118 -9.13 3.76 11.02
CA VAL A 118 -8.55 4.28 9.79
C VAL A 118 -7.29 5.06 10.15
N ILE A 119 -6.20 4.83 9.44
CA ILE A 119 -4.97 5.61 9.60
C ILE A 119 -4.98 6.70 8.54
N SER A 120 -5.00 7.97 8.99
CA SER A 120 -4.91 9.13 8.12
C SER A 120 -3.46 9.58 8.06
N LEU A 121 -2.81 9.36 6.91
CA LEU A 121 -1.46 9.82 6.65
C LEU A 121 -1.49 11.16 5.95
N GLN A 122 -0.85 12.15 6.56
CA GLN A 122 -0.73 13.51 6.03
C GLN A 122 0.74 13.91 6.00
N ASN A 123 1.20 14.41 4.88
CA ASN A 123 2.55 14.93 4.72
C ASN A 123 2.53 16.40 4.35
N ASP A 124 3.49 17.14 4.88
CA ASP A 124 3.72 18.53 4.53
C ASP A 124 4.45 18.62 3.17
N ARG A 125 4.25 19.70 2.40
CA ARG A 125 4.86 19.88 1.05
C ARG A 125 6.38 19.86 1.04
N GLY A 126 7.04 19.99 2.15
CA GLY A 126 8.51 19.93 2.25
C GLY A 126 9.06 18.58 2.73
N THR A 127 8.20 17.59 2.94
CA THR A 127 8.61 16.26 3.43
C THR A 127 9.45 15.54 2.37
N SER A 128 10.55 14.91 2.78
CA SER A 128 11.37 14.12 1.86
C SER A 128 10.64 12.84 1.44
N TYR A 129 10.79 12.46 0.18
CA TYR A 129 10.24 11.22 -0.34
C TYR A 129 10.73 9.98 0.43
N ALA A 130 12.00 9.99 0.84
CA ALA A 130 12.57 8.90 1.63
C ALA A 130 11.83 8.71 2.97
N MET A 131 11.49 9.80 3.68
CA MET A 131 10.75 9.73 4.93
C MET A 131 9.32 9.23 4.71
N TYR A 132 8.64 9.71 3.67
CA TYR A 132 7.33 9.25 3.28
C TYR A 132 7.31 7.72 3.02
N ILE A 133 8.24 7.22 2.21
CA ILE A 133 8.36 5.78 1.93
C ILE A 133 8.68 4.98 3.19
N SER A 134 9.53 5.50 4.07
CA SER A 134 9.83 4.84 5.34
C SER A 134 8.59 4.68 6.22
N VAL A 135 7.75 5.71 6.31
CA VAL A 135 6.47 5.65 7.04
C VAL A 135 5.51 4.65 6.39
N GLN A 136 5.38 4.67 5.07
CA GLN A 136 4.55 3.69 4.34
C GLN A 136 5.01 2.25 4.60
N ASN A 137 6.32 2.01 4.62
CA ASN A 137 6.88 0.69 4.90
C ASN A 137 6.55 0.22 6.32
N GLU A 138 6.68 1.10 7.33
CA GLU A 138 6.34 0.72 8.72
C GLU A 138 4.84 0.46 8.89
N LEU A 139 3.97 1.24 8.23
CA LEU A 139 2.53 0.95 8.22
C LEU A 139 2.23 -0.38 7.52
N ALA A 140 2.85 -0.66 6.37
CA ALA A 140 2.69 -1.94 5.67
C ALA A 140 3.14 -3.12 6.53
N ARG A 141 4.26 -2.97 7.25
CA ARG A 141 4.76 -3.98 8.20
C ARG A 141 3.76 -4.23 9.34
N ALA A 142 3.15 -3.17 9.89
CA ALA A 142 2.12 -3.29 10.92
C ALA A 142 0.93 -4.14 10.44
N PHE A 143 0.40 -3.86 9.24
CA PHE A 143 -0.69 -4.65 8.66
C PHE A 143 -0.28 -6.08 8.33
N ASN A 144 0.95 -6.29 7.87
CA ASN A 144 1.45 -7.64 7.60
C ASN A 144 1.58 -8.46 8.91
N GLU A 145 2.07 -7.86 9.99
CA GLU A 145 2.11 -8.53 11.29
C GLU A 145 0.72 -8.86 11.84
N LEU A 146 -0.28 -7.98 11.64
CA LEU A 146 -1.67 -8.26 12.01
C LEU A 146 -2.24 -9.41 11.20
N LYS A 147 -1.99 -9.45 9.89
CA LYS A 147 -2.42 -10.56 9.02
C LYS A 147 -1.74 -11.86 9.40
N GLU A 148 -0.44 -11.82 9.70
CA GLU A 148 0.32 -12.98 10.15
C GLU A 148 -0.23 -13.55 11.46
N ALA A 149 -0.51 -12.68 12.43
CA ALA A 149 -1.12 -13.09 13.70
C ALA A 149 -2.50 -13.73 13.49
N MET A 150 -3.30 -13.19 12.55
CA MET A 150 -4.61 -13.72 12.23
C MET A 150 -4.50 -15.07 11.50
N ALA A 151 -3.57 -15.21 10.55
CA ALA A 151 -3.30 -16.44 9.82
C ALA A 151 -2.85 -17.55 10.77
N TRP A 152 -1.96 -17.23 11.70
CA TRP A 152 -1.51 -18.18 12.72
C TRP A 152 -2.63 -18.61 13.66
N LYS A 153 -3.46 -17.65 14.09
CA LYS A 153 -4.59 -17.93 15.00
C LYS A 153 -5.63 -18.88 14.41
N HIS A 154 -5.93 -18.74 13.12
CA HIS A 154 -7.04 -19.48 12.49
C HIS A 154 -6.59 -20.69 11.68
N PHE A 155 -5.43 -20.61 11.04
CA PHE A 155 -4.94 -21.66 10.13
C PHE A 155 -3.66 -22.35 10.61
N HIS A 156 -2.98 -21.85 11.67
CA HIS A 156 -1.70 -22.32 12.15
C HIS A 156 -0.64 -22.39 11.04
N LYS A 157 -0.68 -21.41 10.13
CA LYS A 157 0.21 -21.28 8.97
C LYS A 157 0.71 -19.84 8.86
N HIS A 158 1.88 -19.68 8.26
CA HIS A 158 2.39 -18.39 7.85
C HIS A 158 1.69 -17.88 6.59
N LEU A 159 1.71 -16.56 6.32
CA LEU A 159 1.03 -15.96 5.17
C LEU A 159 1.47 -16.54 3.82
N ASP A 160 2.74 -16.89 3.69
CA ASP A 160 3.34 -17.50 2.50
C ASP A 160 2.88 -18.96 2.24
N GLN A 161 2.29 -19.61 3.24
CA GLN A 161 1.81 -20.99 3.18
C GLN A 161 0.29 -21.10 2.99
N LEU A 162 -0.40 -19.96 2.90
CA LEU A 162 -1.84 -19.91 2.71
C LEU A 162 -2.19 -20.13 1.23
N ASN A 163 -3.36 -20.75 1.01
CA ASN A 163 -3.93 -20.80 -0.33
C ASN A 163 -4.66 -19.49 -0.66
N GLU A 164 -5.11 -19.33 -1.92
CA GLU A 164 -5.76 -18.10 -2.39
C GLU A 164 -7.00 -17.72 -1.57
N ASP A 165 -7.86 -18.70 -1.23
CA ASP A 165 -9.08 -18.47 -0.47
C ASP A 165 -8.76 -18.03 0.97
N GLN A 166 -7.78 -18.66 1.61
CA GLN A 166 -7.31 -18.29 2.94
C GLN A 166 -6.70 -16.89 2.95
N THR A 167 -5.88 -16.57 1.94
CA THR A 167 -5.27 -15.25 1.79
C THR A 167 -6.34 -14.17 1.60
N LYS A 168 -7.38 -14.45 0.82
CA LYS A 168 -8.52 -13.56 0.64
C LYS A 168 -9.29 -13.36 1.94
N ALA A 169 -9.59 -14.43 2.67
CA ALA A 169 -10.27 -14.36 3.97
C ALA A 169 -9.49 -13.51 4.99
N ILE A 170 -8.16 -13.69 5.09
CA ILE A 170 -7.30 -12.87 5.94
C ILE A 170 -7.29 -11.41 5.47
N GLY A 171 -7.24 -11.16 4.16
CA GLY A 171 -7.32 -9.81 3.58
C GLY A 171 -8.62 -9.08 3.91
N GLU A 172 -9.74 -9.82 3.97
CA GLU A 172 -11.04 -9.29 4.38
C GLU A 172 -11.14 -9.06 5.90
N ALA A 173 -10.47 -9.90 6.70
CA ALA A 173 -10.41 -9.75 8.16
C ALA A 173 -9.55 -8.57 8.60
N VAL A 174 -8.45 -8.31 7.89
CA VAL A 174 -7.51 -7.22 8.19
C VAL A 174 -7.32 -6.34 6.95
N PRO A 175 -8.33 -5.52 6.59
CA PRO A 175 -8.22 -4.62 5.45
C PRO A 175 -7.22 -3.50 5.75
N VAL A 176 -6.42 -3.14 4.75
CA VAL A 176 -5.50 -2.00 4.85
C VAL A 176 -6.31 -0.71 4.69
N ARG A 177 -6.59 -0.04 5.82
CA ARG A 177 -7.35 1.21 5.88
C ARG A 177 -6.40 2.38 6.16
N VAL A 178 -5.62 2.75 5.16
CA VAL A 178 -4.77 3.94 5.19
C VAL A 178 -5.31 4.93 4.18
N SER A 179 -5.74 6.10 4.66
CA SER A 179 -6.19 7.23 3.85
C SER A 179 -5.07 8.25 3.75
N GLU A 180 -4.81 8.75 2.56
CA GLU A 180 -3.87 9.85 2.35
C GLU A 180 -4.67 11.15 2.26
N ALA A 181 -4.40 12.05 3.19
CA ALA A 181 -4.99 13.39 3.17
C ALA A 181 -4.11 14.34 2.34
N GLU A 182 -4.75 15.32 1.69
CA GLU A 182 -4.02 16.34 0.94
C GLU A 182 -3.07 17.13 1.85
N PRO A 183 -1.90 17.55 1.32
CA PRO A 183 -0.96 18.37 2.08
C PRO A 183 -1.61 19.66 2.56
N VAL A 184 -1.47 19.99 3.84
CA VAL A 184 -1.97 21.27 4.36
C VAL A 184 -1.07 22.40 3.86
N GLU A 185 -1.68 23.36 3.17
CA GLU A 185 -1.05 24.66 2.92
C GLU A 185 -1.12 25.52 4.21
N LYS A 186 0.02 25.81 4.79
CA LYS A 186 0.17 26.92 5.76
C LYS A 186 1.12 27.94 5.24
#